data_a7194e0673106f2078c20bbd883cdff5
#
_entry.id   a7194e0673106f2078c20bbd883cdff5
#
_cell.length_a   1.000
_cell.length_b   1.000
_cell.length_c   1.000
_cell.angle_alpha   90.00
_cell.angle_beta   90.00
_cell.angle_gamma   90.00
#
_symmetry.space_group_name_H-M   'P 1'
#
loop_
_entity.id
_entity.type
_entity.pdbx_description
1 polymer ?
#
loop_
_entity_poly.entity_id
_entity_poly.type
_entity_poly.pdbx_seq_one_letter_code
_entity_poly.pdbx_strand_id
1 'polypeptide(L)'
;ARSGRTSGWSLTDSGERLRRIYHECDLLISLALDDGLLADLDAPAMAAMVSCFTYEHRSPDAPPPPTHPSPELRRRFERLEQIHSRLNGWERAARVPETRAPDAGFAATAHRWAAGRPLAAVLDDDLTGGDFVRNTKQLIDLMRQLGEVAADPRTAAVCRRAADSLFRGVVEAGSTVSSGGSDVAPGGGS
;
A
#
# COMPACT_ATOMS: atom_id res chain seq x y z
N ALA A 1 0.85 -43.10 32.93
CA ALA A 1 0.11 -42.13 32.18
C ALA A 1 1.10 -41.13 31.52
N ARG A 2 1.31 -41.25 30.20
CA ARG A 2 2.11 -40.27 29.43
C ARG A 2 1.19 -39.13 29.02
N SER A 3 1.32 -37.98 29.66
CA SER A 3 0.69 -36.73 29.23
C SER A 3 1.36 -36.29 27.91
N GLY A 4 0.69 -36.52 26.80
CA GLY A 4 1.07 -36.00 25.51
C GLY A 4 0.87 -34.49 25.53
N ARG A 5 1.97 -33.68 25.61
CA ARG A 5 1.94 -32.29 25.25
C ARG A 5 1.79 -32.21 23.74
N THR A 6 0.60 -31.87 23.27
CA THR A 6 0.42 -31.28 21.93
C THR A 6 1.10 -29.94 21.98
N SER A 7 2.31 -29.83 21.42
CA SER A 7 2.94 -28.53 21.14
C SER A 7 2.16 -27.90 20.00
N GLY A 8 1.11 -27.15 20.33
CA GLY A 8 0.37 -26.36 19.37
C GLY A 8 1.30 -25.27 18.83
N TRP A 9 1.42 -25.16 17.51
CA TRP A 9 2.03 -24.02 16.86
C TRP A 9 1.24 -22.78 17.24
N SER A 10 1.92 -21.76 17.79
CA SER A 10 1.35 -20.42 17.99
C SER A 10 1.98 -19.46 17.01
N LEU A 11 1.19 -18.54 16.47
CA LEU A 11 1.73 -17.45 15.67
C LEU A 11 2.48 -16.48 16.56
N THR A 12 3.55 -15.89 16.02
CA THR A 12 4.20 -14.72 16.60
C THR A 12 3.33 -13.49 16.38
N ASP A 13 3.59 -12.37 17.07
CA ASP A 13 2.90 -11.10 16.84
C ASP A 13 3.00 -10.64 15.38
N SER A 14 4.17 -10.84 14.75
CA SER A 14 4.36 -10.59 13.31
C SER A 14 3.50 -11.51 12.44
N GLY A 15 3.36 -12.78 12.81
CA GLY A 15 2.48 -13.74 12.12
C GLY A 15 1.00 -13.39 12.27
N GLU A 16 0.58 -12.90 13.45
CA GLU A 16 -0.79 -12.42 13.66
C GLU A 16 -1.09 -11.15 12.85
N ARG A 17 -0.11 -10.25 12.68
CA ARG A 17 -0.23 -9.10 11.79
C ARG A 17 -0.32 -9.52 10.33
N LEU A 18 0.58 -10.40 9.90
CA LEU A 18 0.67 -10.88 8.52
C LEU A 18 -0.68 -11.42 8.01
N ARG A 19 -1.36 -12.25 8.78
CA ARG A 19 -2.65 -12.83 8.39
C ARG A 19 -3.79 -11.81 8.25
N ARG A 20 -3.59 -10.54 8.67
CA ARG A 20 -4.56 -9.44 8.59
C ARG A 20 -4.24 -8.44 7.48
N ILE A 21 -3.14 -8.66 6.75
CA ILE A 21 -2.75 -7.86 5.59
C ILE A 21 -3.16 -8.63 4.33
N TYR A 22 -4.16 -8.12 3.62
CA TYR A 22 -4.66 -8.75 2.39
C TYR A 22 -4.00 -8.10 1.18
N HIS A 23 -2.72 -8.43 0.94
CA HIS A 23 -1.94 -7.88 -0.15
C HIS A 23 -0.88 -8.88 -0.65
N GLU A 24 -0.57 -8.87 -1.94
CA GLU A 24 0.44 -9.76 -2.53
C GLU A 24 1.87 -9.56 -1.97
N CYS A 25 2.16 -8.37 -1.43
CA CYS A 25 3.43 -8.05 -0.76
C CYS A 25 3.31 -8.12 0.77
N ASP A 26 2.37 -8.89 1.32
CA ASP A 26 2.04 -8.91 2.75
C ASP A 26 3.26 -9.16 3.65
N LEU A 27 4.11 -10.13 3.27
CA LEU A 27 5.32 -10.45 4.01
C LEU A 27 6.36 -9.31 3.95
N LEU A 28 6.54 -8.68 2.78
CA LEU A 28 7.41 -7.51 2.65
C LEU A 28 6.92 -6.33 3.50
N ILE A 29 5.61 -6.10 3.52
CA ILE A 29 4.96 -5.06 4.34
C ILE A 29 5.18 -5.35 5.84
N SER A 30 4.99 -6.60 6.26
CA SER A 30 5.22 -6.99 7.66
C SER A 30 6.68 -6.77 8.08
N LEU A 31 7.64 -7.13 7.22
CA LEU A 31 9.08 -6.91 7.46
C LEU A 31 9.42 -5.40 7.50
N ALA A 32 8.81 -4.59 6.65
CA ALA A 32 9.00 -3.14 6.66
C ALA A 32 8.46 -2.49 7.95
N LEU A 33 7.33 -2.96 8.48
CA LEU A 33 6.80 -2.54 9.78
C LEU A 33 7.74 -2.94 10.93
N ASP A 34 8.25 -4.17 10.92
CA ASP A 34 9.16 -4.66 11.96
C ASP A 34 10.54 -3.95 11.93
N ASP A 35 11.02 -3.55 10.75
CA ASP A 35 12.25 -2.74 10.57
C ASP A 35 12.04 -1.27 11.00
N GLY A 36 10.82 -0.85 11.33
CA GLY A 36 10.49 0.54 11.67
C GLY A 36 10.50 1.49 10.47
N LEU A 37 10.45 0.97 9.25
CA LEU A 37 10.58 1.76 8.01
C LEU A 37 9.48 2.80 7.86
N LEU A 38 8.31 2.56 8.44
CA LEU A 38 7.16 3.46 8.41
C LEU A 38 7.01 4.32 9.67
N ALA A 39 7.96 4.22 10.63
CA ALA A 39 7.92 5.02 11.84
C ALA A 39 8.23 6.51 11.58
N ASP A 40 7.67 7.39 12.40
CA ASP A 40 7.93 8.83 12.43
C ASP A 40 7.71 9.58 11.09
N LEU A 41 6.87 9.03 10.22
CA LEU A 41 6.43 9.69 8.99
C LEU A 41 5.23 10.61 9.25
N ASP A 42 5.10 11.67 8.45
CA ASP A 42 3.84 12.41 8.32
C ASP A 42 2.90 11.73 7.29
N ALA A 43 1.67 12.21 7.14
CA ALA A 43 0.69 11.60 6.26
C ALA A 43 1.11 11.59 4.77
N PRO A 44 1.66 12.68 4.18
CA PRO A 44 2.19 12.65 2.81
C PRO A 44 3.35 11.68 2.62
N ALA A 45 4.31 11.63 3.54
CA ALA A 45 5.44 10.72 3.47
C ALA A 45 5.01 9.26 3.63
N MET A 46 4.04 8.99 4.52
CA MET A 46 3.42 7.67 4.66
C MET A 46 2.75 7.24 3.35
N ALA A 47 1.98 8.14 2.71
CA ALA A 47 1.36 7.84 1.42
C ALA A 47 2.39 7.49 0.35
N ALA A 48 3.49 8.23 0.27
CA ALA A 48 4.59 7.94 -0.64
C ALA A 48 5.22 6.57 -0.40
N MET A 49 5.52 6.22 0.86
CA MET A 49 6.18 4.95 1.19
C MET A 49 5.25 3.75 0.95
N VAL A 50 3.98 3.85 1.38
CA VAL A 50 3.04 2.72 1.22
C VAL A 50 2.63 2.53 -0.23
N SER A 51 2.64 3.59 -1.06
CA SER A 51 2.37 3.46 -2.50
C SER A 51 3.36 2.54 -3.22
N CYS A 52 4.58 2.37 -2.71
CA CYS A 52 5.58 1.47 -3.29
C CYS A 52 5.16 -0.01 -3.25
N PHE A 53 4.23 -0.38 -2.37
CA PHE A 53 3.68 -1.74 -2.31
C PHE A 53 2.49 -1.91 -3.28
N THR A 54 1.71 -0.87 -3.55
CA THR A 54 0.46 -0.98 -4.32
C THR A 54 0.64 -0.66 -5.80
N TYR A 55 1.63 0.16 -6.14
CA TYR A 55 1.89 0.56 -7.51
C TYR A 55 2.78 -0.45 -8.24
N GLU A 56 2.53 -0.61 -9.53
CA GLU A 56 3.34 -1.38 -10.45
C GLU A 56 3.29 -0.69 -11.82
N HIS A 57 4.44 -0.39 -12.38
CA HIS A 57 4.55 0.13 -13.73
C HIS A 57 4.13 -0.95 -14.75
N ARG A 58 3.14 -0.64 -15.58
CA ARG A 58 2.55 -1.61 -16.52
C ARG A 58 2.75 -1.27 -17.99
N SER A 59 3.50 -0.19 -18.30
CA SER A 59 3.84 0.11 -19.68
C SER A 59 4.88 -0.89 -20.21
N PRO A 60 4.87 -1.23 -21.51
CA PRO A 60 5.94 -2.00 -22.13
C PRO A 60 7.26 -1.24 -22.20
N ASP A 61 7.23 0.08 -22.08
CA ASP A 61 8.43 0.91 -22.02
C ASP A 61 9.09 0.83 -20.64
N ALA A 62 10.40 1.05 -20.60
CA ALA A 62 11.13 1.09 -19.34
C ALA A 62 10.57 2.22 -18.43
N PRO A 63 10.33 1.94 -17.13
CA PRO A 63 9.82 2.97 -16.23
C PRO A 63 10.80 4.14 -16.13
N PRO A 64 10.30 5.39 -16.08
CA PRO A 64 11.16 6.52 -15.80
C PRO A 64 11.79 6.39 -14.41
N PRO A 65 12.98 6.97 -14.18
CA PRO A 65 13.58 6.98 -12.85
C PRO A 65 12.61 7.56 -11.82
N PRO A 66 12.38 6.89 -10.67
CA PRO A 66 11.42 7.34 -9.69
C PRO A 66 11.85 8.68 -9.06
N THR A 67 10.90 9.59 -8.91
CA THR A 67 11.10 10.85 -8.22
C THR A 67 10.74 10.70 -6.74
N HIS A 68 11.72 10.86 -5.86
CA HIS A 68 11.50 10.80 -4.42
C HIS A 68 11.16 12.19 -3.86
N PRO A 69 10.10 12.33 -3.04
CA PRO A 69 9.69 13.62 -2.47
C PRO A 69 10.74 14.28 -1.58
N SER A 70 11.64 13.48 -0.97
CA SER A 70 12.73 13.97 -0.14
C SER A 70 13.92 13.00 -0.12
N PRO A 71 15.14 13.48 0.25
CA PRO A 71 16.29 12.60 0.47
C PRO A 71 16.07 11.53 1.57
N GLU A 72 15.23 11.83 2.55
CA GLU A 72 14.86 10.86 3.59
C GLU A 72 14.03 9.71 3.01
N LEU A 73 12.99 10.03 2.24
CA LEU A 73 12.14 9.02 1.59
C LEU A 73 12.93 8.19 0.60
N ARG A 74 13.89 8.78 -0.11
CA ARG A 74 14.82 8.02 -0.96
C ARG A 74 15.61 6.98 -0.15
N ARG A 75 16.21 7.36 0.98
CA ARG A 75 16.95 6.41 1.84
C ARG A 75 16.04 5.31 2.40
N ARG A 76 14.80 5.65 2.74
CA ARG A 76 13.81 4.65 3.21
C ARG A 76 13.43 3.69 2.09
N PHE A 77 13.28 4.17 0.87
CA PHE A 77 13.03 3.31 -0.29
C PHE A 77 14.23 2.39 -0.57
N GLU A 78 15.46 2.91 -0.57
CA GLU A 78 16.67 2.10 -0.69
C GLU A 78 16.74 1.01 0.41
N ARG A 79 16.29 1.33 1.62
CA ARG A 79 16.18 0.35 2.71
C ARG A 79 15.10 -0.70 2.43
N LEU A 80 13.96 -0.30 1.87
CA LEU A 80 12.90 -1.23 1.45
C LEU A 80 13.41 -2.21 0.39
N GLU A 81 14.17 -1.75 -0.59
CA GLU A 81 14.79 -2.62 -1.60
C GLU A 81 15.76 -3.65 -0.97
N GLN A 82 16.52 -3.24 0.04
CA GLN A 82 17.40 -4.17 0.79
C GLN A 82 16.59 -5.23 1.54
N ILE A 83 15.47 -4.86 2.17
CA ILE A 83 14.56 -5.82 2.83
C ILE A 83 13.98 -6.78 1.81
N HIS A 84 13.51 -6.29 0.67
CA HIS A 84 12.99 -7.08 -0.43
C HIS A 84 14.04 -8.07 -0.97
N SER A 85 15.27 -7.62 -1.21
CA SER A 85 16.36 -8.48 -1.68
C SER A 85 16.66 -9.64 -0.70
N ARG A 86 16.62 -9.38 0.61
CA ARG A 86 16.78 -10.43 1.63
C ARG A 86 15.60 -11.40 1.62
N LEU A 87 14.37 -10.88 1.51
CA LEU A 87 13.15 -11.68 1.42
C LEU A 87 13.22 -12.63 0.24
N ASN A 88 13.53 -12.13 -0.96
CA ASN A 88 13.64 -12.97 -2.16
C ASN A 88 14.73 -14.04 -2.03
N GLY A 89 15.81 -13.75 -1.27
CA GLY A 89 16.81 -14.75 -0.92
C GLY A 89 16.23 -15.92 -0.10
N TRP A 90 15.37 -15.64 0.86
CA TRP A 90 14.69 -16.66 1.66
C TRP A 90 13.64 -17.43 0.85
N GLU A 91 12.85 -16.73 0.03
CA GLU A 91 11.83 -17.32 -0.84
C GLU A 91 12.45 -18.30 -1.86
N ARG A 92 13.55 -17.91 -2.51
CA ARG A 92 14.31 -18.81 -3.40
C ARG A 92 14.83 -20.04 -2.65
N ALA A 93 15.40 -19.87 -1.47
CA ALA A 93 15.88 -20.98 -0.64
C ALA A 93 14.74 -21.93 -0.23
N ALA A 94 13.56 -21.38 0.03
CA ALA A 94 12.35 -22.15 0.35
C ALA A 94 11.62 -22.70 -0.88
N ARG A 95 12.02 -22.32 -2.09
CA ARG A 95 11.39 -22.70 -3.38
C ARG A 95 9.92 -22.29 -3.45
N VAL A 96 9.59 -21.10 -2.94
CA VAL A 96 8.28 -20.46 -3.08
C VAL A 96 8.36 -19.31 -4.09
N PRO A 97 7.22 -18.84 -4.64
CA PRO A 97 7.20 -17.68 -5.53
C PRO A 97 7.84 -16.46 -4.85
N GLU A 98 8.62 -15.70 -5.62
CA GLU A 98 9.26 -14.48 -5.11
C GLU A 98 8.24 -13.33 -5.05
N THR A 99 8.27 -12.59 -3.95
CA THR A 99 7.54 -11.34 -3.82
C THR A 99 8.03 -10.32 -4.85
N ARG A 100 7.13 -9.62 -5.52
CA ARG A 100 7.51 -8.59 -6.50
C ARG A 100 8.28 -7.44 -5.87
N ALA A 101 9.10 -6.77 -6.67
CA ALA A 101 9.84 -5.60 -6.22
C ALA A 101 8.90 -4.43 -5.86
N PRO A 102 9.21 -3.64 -4.83
CA PRO A 102 8.52 -2.40 -4.56
C PRO A 102 8.78 -1.40 -5.69
N ASP A 103 7.78 -0.59 -6.05
CA ASP A 103 7.85 0.38 -7.15
C ASP A 103 7.55 1.79 -6.66
N ALA A 104 8.54 2.69 -6.72
CA ALA A 104 8.40 4.08 -6.28
C ALA A 104 7.82 5.02 -7.36
N GLY A 105 7.38 4.52 -8.51
CA GLY A 105 6.87 5.33 -9.62
C GLY A 105 5.67 6.20 -9.26
N PHE A 106 4.88 5.80 -8.27
CA PHE A 106 3.72 6.58 -7.79
C PHE A 106 4.00 7.40 -6.51
N ALA A 107 5.18 7.30 -5.92
CA ALA A 107 5.48 7.88 -4.60
C ALA A 107 5.35 9.41 -4.57
N ALA A 108 5.90 10.11 -5.56
CA ALA A 108 5.81 11.57 -5.64
C ALA A 108 4.36 12.05 -5.86
N THR A 109 3.58 11.33 -6.66
CA THR A 109 2.17 11.59 -6.93
C THR A 109 1.32 11.40 -5.68
N ALA A 110 1.47 10.28 -4.97
CA ALA A 110 0.80 10.00 -3.69
C ALA A 110 1.12 11.06 -2.64
N HIS A 111 2.40 11.44 -2.51
CA HIS A 111 2.84 12.49 -1.60
C HIS A 111 2.15 13.83 -1.88
N ARG A 112 2.22 14.30 -3.15
CA ARG A 112 1.60 15.58 -3.54
C ARG A 112 0.10 15.58 -3.30
N TRP A 113 -0.59 14.48 -3.61
CA TRP A 113 -2.02 14.35 -3.39
C TRP A 113 -2.38 14.36 -1.91
N ALA A 114 -1.70 13.57 -1.07
CA ALA A 114 -1.89 13.57 0.38
C ALA A 114 -1.55 14.91 1.04
N ALA A 115 -0.60 15.69 0.46
CA ALA A 115 -0.28 17.05 0.86
C ALA A 115 -1.32 18.10 0.41
N GLY A 116 -2.45 17.70 -0.18
CA GLY A 116 -3.54 18.60 -0.55
C GLY A 116 -3.35 19.34 -1.90
N ARG A 117 -2.38 18.96 -2.72
CA ARG A 117 -2.18 19.61 -4.03
C ARG A 117 -3.38 19.36 -4.96
N PRO A 118 -3.75 20.33 -5.81
CA PRO A 118 -4.83 20.15 -6.79
C PRO A 118 -4.46 19.08 -7.83
N LEU A 119 -5.46 18.41 -8.40
CA LEU A 119 -5.28 17.30 -9.35
C LEU A 119 -4.37 17.66 -10.52
N ALA A 120 -4.56 18.85 -11.10
CA ALA A 120 -3.75 19.32 -12.23
C ALA A 120 -2.24 19.49 -11.89
N ALA A 121 -1.89 19.59 -10.61
CA ALA A 121 -0.48 19.66 -10.16
C ALA A 121 0.07 18.29 -9.73
N VAL A 122 -0.77 17.27 -9.76
CA VAL A 122 -0.44 15.90 -9.31
C VAL A 122 -0.30 14.95 -10.50
N LEU A 123 -1.15 15.10 -11.50
CA LEU A 123 -1.08 14.34 -12.75
C LEU A 123 0.10 14.84 -13.59
N ASP A 124 0.79 13.90 -14.22
CA ASP A 124 1.74 14.11 -15.30
C ASP A 124 1.21 13.48 -16.60
N ASP A 125 1.95 13.66 -17.70
CA ASP A 125 1.50 13.23 -19.03
C ASP A 125 1.35 11.69 -19.15
N ASP A 126 2.04 10.93 -18.29
CA ASP A 126 2.07 9.47 -18.34
C ASP A 126 0.97 8.82 -17.46
N LEU A 127 0.32 9.60 -16.58
CA LEU A 127 -0.66 9.07 -15.63
C LEU A 127 -2.09 9.50 -15.98
N THR A 128 -2.90 8.58 -16.47
CA THR A 128 -4.32 8.87 -16.73
C THR A 128 -5.10 9.13 -15.44
N GLY A 129 -6.18 9.94 -15.53
CA GLY A 129 -7.05 10.19 -14.37
C GLY A 129 -7.68 8.90 -13.81
N GLY A 130 -8.00 7.92 -14.67
CA GLY A 130 -8.53 6.62 -14.28
C GLY A 130 -7.50 5.78 -13.49
N ASP A 131 -6.26 5.74 -13.95
CA ASP A 131 -5.17 5.04 -13.27
C ASP A 131 -4.83 5.71 -11.94
N PHE A 132 -4.82 7.04 -11.90
CA PHE A 132 -4.64 7.78 -10.66
C PHE A 132 -5.69 7.40 -9.61
N VAL A 133 -6.98 7.41 -9.97
CA VAL A 133 -8.08 7.05 -9.05
C VAL A 133 -7.95 5.60 -8.59
N ARG A 134 -7.66 4.67 -9.50
CA ARG A 134 -7.47 3.25 -9.17
C ARG A 134 -6.32 3.04 -8.19
N ASN A 135 -5.14 3.58 -8.51
CA ASN A 135 -3.94 3.44 -7.66
C ASN A 135 -4.16 4.08 -6.29
N THR A 136 -4.81 5.26 -6.24
CA THR A 136 -5.12 5.94 -4.98
C THR A 136 -6.10 5.14 -4.13
N LYS A 137 -7.12 4.50 -4.72
CA LYS A 137 -8.05 3.63 -3.98
C LYS A 137 -7.34 2.41 -3.37
N GLN A 138 -6.49 1.73 -4.14
CA GLN A 138 -5.70 0.61 -3.63
C GLN A 138 -4.78 1.04 -2.47
N LEU A 139 -4.18 2.22 -2.59
CA LEU A 139 -3.35 2.81 -1.54
C LEU A 139 -4.18 3.11 -0.28
N ILE A 140 -5.38 3.68 -0.40
CA ILE A 140 -6.29 3.94 0.73
C ILE A 140 -6.65 2.63 1.44
N ASP A 141 -6.98 1.58 0.69
CA ASP A 141 -7.36 0.29 1.25
C ASP A 141 -6.22 -0.34 2.05
N LEU A 142 -4.99 -0.31 1.51
CA LEU A 142 -3.82 -0.79 2.25
C LEU A 142 -3.53 0.08 3.48
N MET A 143 -3.63 1.40 3.37
CA MET A 143 -3.46 2.32 4.50
C MET A 143 -4.42 2.03 5.66
N ARG A 144 -5.68 1.71 5.35
CA ARG A 144 -6.68 1.33 6.36
C ARG A 144 -6.28 0.04 7.06
N GLN A 145 -5.85 -0.98 6.31
CA GLN A 145 -5.35 -2.23 6.90
C GLN A 145 -4.14 -1.98 7.80
N LEU A 146 -3.17 -1.17 7.36
CA LEU A 146 -2.00 -0.81 8.17
C LEU A 146 -2.39 -0.04 9.43
N GLY A 147 -3.41 0.83 9.36
CA GLY A 147 -3.97 1.55 10.51
C GLY A 147 -4.60 0.64 11.57
N GLU A 148 -4.93 -0.61 11.21
CA GLU A 148 -5.47 -1.62 12.13
C GLU A 148 -4.39 -2.56 12.69
N VAL A 149 -3.32 -2.83 11.92
CA VAL A 149 -2.35 -3.87 12.26
C VAL A 149 -1.01 -3.33 12.77
N ALA A 150 -0.67 -2.06 12.52
CA ALA A 150 0.57 -1.47 13.01
C ALA A 150 0.62 -1.51 14.54
N ALA A 151 1.69 -2.11 15.09
CA ALA A 151 1.86 -2.27 16.54
C ALA A 151 2.10 -0.93 17.25
N ASP A 152 2.80 0.01 16.58
CA ASP A 152 2.98 1.37 17.09
C ASP A 152 1.73 2.21 16.84
N PRO A 153 1.08 2.74 17.90
CA PRO A 153 -0.12 3.57 17.77
C PRO A 153 0.07 4.86 16.97
N ARG A 154 1.30 5.42 16.95
CA ARG A 154 1.62 6.62 16.16
C ARG A 154 1.59 6.29 14.67
N THR A 155 2.28 5.23 14.27
CA THR A 155 2.26 4.72 12.89
C THR A 155 0.83 4.40 12.45
N ALA A 156 0.05 3.68 13.27
CA ALA A 156 -1.35 3.39 13.00
C ALA A 156 -2.20 4.66 12.79
N ALA A 157 -2.01 5.68 13.63
CA ALA A 157 -2.72 6.96 13.51
C ALA A 157 -2.32 7.73 12.24
N VAL A 158 -1.04 7.67 11.84
CA VAL A 158 -0.58 8.30 10.59
C VAL A 158 -1.16 7.61 9.38
N CYS A 159 -1.22 6.27 9.36
CA CYS A 159 -1.85 5.52 8.27
C CYS A 159 -3.32 5.92 8.07
N ARG A 160 -4.09 6.04 9.15
CA ARG A 160 -5.49 6.51 9.09
C ARG A 160 -5.60 7.93 8.53
N ARG A 161 -4.80 8.88 9.07
CA ARG A 161 -4.78 10.26 8.54
C ARG A 161 -4.36 10.33 7.07
N ALA A 162 -3.41 9.51 6.65
CA ALA A 162 -3.00 9.44 5.25
C ALA A 162 -4.15 8.92 4.37
N ALA A 163 -4.85 7.87 4.78
CA ALA A 163 -6.03 7.37 4.07
C ALA A 163 -7.11 8.45 3.92
N ASP A 164 -7.41 9.20 5.00
CA ASP A 164 -8.39 10.28 4.98
C ASP A 164 -7.96 11.42 4.06
N SER A 165 -6.67 11.81 4.05
CA SER A 165 -6.14 12.87 3.20
C SER A 165 -6.17 12.52 1.71
N LEU A 166 -6.10 11.24 1.37
CA LEU A 166 -6.19 10.74 -0.01
C LEU A 166 -7.64 10.66 -0.51
N PHE A 167 -8.62 10.47 0.39
CA PHE A 167 -10.03 10.31 0.05
C PHE A 167 -10.71 11.67 -0.13
N ARG A 168 -10.50 12.28 -1.30
CA ARG A 168 -11.07 13.59 -1.66
C ARG A 168 -11.24 13.76 -3.16
N GLY A 169 -12.06 14.73 -3.57
CA GLY A 169 -12.23 15.16 -4.97
C GLY A 169 -12.59 14.00 -5.88
N VAL A 170 -11.83 13.79 -6.95
CA VAL A 170 -12.10 12.75 -7.96
C VAL A 170 -12.04 11.31 -7.39
N VAL A 171 -11.29 11.09 -6.32
CA VAL A 171 -11.19 9.77 -5.66
C VAL A 171 -12.50 9.47 -4.92
N GLU A 172 -13.05 10.46 -4.22
CA GLU A 172 -14.35 10.38 -3.55
C GLU A 172 -15.49 10.24 -4.56
N ALA A 173 -15.54 11.11 -5.58
CA ALA A 173 -16.54 11.08 -6.63
C ALA A 173 -16.59 9.75 -7.38
N GLY A 174 -15.41 9.16 -7.69
CA GLY A 174 -15.31 7.85 -8.33
C GLY A 174 -15.77 6.67 -7.44
N SER A 175 -16.01 6.89 -6.16
CA SER A 175 -16.55 5.86 -5.24
C SER A 175 -18.08 5.86 -5.22
N THR A 176 -18.73 7.01 -5.42
CA THR A 176 -20.19 7.12 -5.45
C THR A 176 -20.82 6.53 -6.73
N VAL A 177 -20.11 6.57 -7.85
CA VAL A 177 -20.60 6.00 -9.12
C VAL A 177 -20.62 4.47 -9.09
N SER A 178 -19.75 3.83 -8.32
CA SER A 178 -19.68 2.36 -8.21
C SER A 178 -20.78 1.76 -7.33
N SER A 179 -21.41 2.54 -6.47
CA SER A 179 -22.46 2.09 -5.54
C SER A 179 -23.90 2.37 -6.04
N GLY A 180 -24.06 3.05 -7.19
CA GLY A 180 -25.36 3.47 -7.74
C GLY A 180 -25.93 2.59 -8.85
N GLY A 181 -25.36 1.45 -9.16
CA GLY A 181 -25.68 0.61 -10.31
C GLY A 181 -26.55 -0.62 -10.04
N SER A 182 -27.59 -0.54 -9.18
CA SER A 182 -28.53 -1.66 -8.96
C SER A 182 -29.92 -1.16 -8.66
N ASP A 183 -30.55 -0.44 -9.59
CA ASP A 183 -32.02 -0.31 -9.59
C ASP A 183 -32.52 -0.05 -11.02
N VAL A 184 -32.60 -1.11 -11.81
CA VAL A 184 -33.49 -1.13 -12.99
C VAL A 184 -34.57 -2.15 -12.66
N ALA A 185 -35.71 -1.65 -12.20
CA ALA A 185 -36.93 -2.43 -12.06
C ALA A 185 -37.42 -2.91 -13.45
N PRO A 186 -37.88 -4.15 -13.60
CA PRO A 186 -38.53 -4.59 -14.82
C PRO A 186 -39.94 -4.01 -14.85
N GLY A 187 -40.14 -3.00 -15.74
CA GLY A 187 -41.46 -2.49 -16.07
C GLY A 187 -42.29 -3.58 -16.71
N GLY A 188 -43.41 -3.94 -16.08
CA GLY A 188 -44.45 -4.73 -16.68
C GLY A 188 -45.12 -4.01 -17.81
N GLY A 189 -45.34 -4.69 -18.92
CA GLY A 189 -46.17 -4.29 -20.03
C GLY A 189 -47.15 -5.39 -20.32
N SER A 190 -48.40 -5.02 -20.25
CA SER A 190 -49.61 -5.78 -20.65
C SER A 190 -49.60 -6.13 -22.13
#